data_960a6546cb43cf9cd59e869caa2fb1e4
#
_entry.id   960a6546cb43cf9cd59e869caa2fb1e4
#
_cell.length_a   1.000
_cell.length_b   1.000
_cell.length_c   1.000
_cell.angle_alpha   90.00
_cell.angle_beta   90.00
_cell.angle_gamma   90.00
#
_symmetry.space_group_name_H-M   'P 1'
#
loop_
_entity.id
_entity.type
_entity.pdbx_description
1 polymer ?
#
loop_
_entity_poly.entity_id
_entity_poly.type
_entity_poly.pdbx_seq_one_letter_code
_entity_poly.pdbx_strand_id
1 'polypeptide(L)'
;MAAGFAGDAIRAAGLLLLLTAAAGRALAQEVQAENVTVVEGGVAEIICKFRQYDGSTVVIQNPYRQTLFFNEIRALKDERFQLEEFTQKQVKIRLSNVKLEDEGGYFCQLYTEDTYHQIATLTVLVPPENPLVEVKEQAVEGREVELTCVAPRTKPAATLRWYRDRRELKGIGSKQEKGKTFSVNNTVKFSVDRKDNGAIVTCEATHPALRGQKKQTQYVLDVQYSPTARIQASQGVVREGDSLALTCAVTGNPLPSRILWSRLNESLPERVELQGDVLNIPSLSTLDNGTYVCAATNKHGRASDQYVLVVYDPGAIIEAHTSVPYAIIGGILAILVFLVICVLIIMVWCSVRQKGSYLTHEASGLDEHGEAREAFLNGGDSHKRKEEFFI
;
A
#
# COMPACT_ATOMS: atom_id res chain seq x y z
N MET A 1 -80.84 -51.78 42.17
CA MET A 1 -79.64 -51.55 42.92
C MET A 1 -78.54 -52.51 42.54
N ALA A 2 -77.73 -52.26 41.58
CA ALA A 2 -76.54 -53.03 41.28
C ALA A 2 -75.70 -52.21 40.26
N ALA A 3 -74.88 -51.39 40.76
CA ALA A 3 -73.82 -50.71 39.94
C ALA A 3 -72.74 -50.25 40.95
N GLY A 4 -71.58 -50.87 40.92
CA GLY A 4 -70.49 -50.38 41.76
C GLY A 4 -69.40 -51.36 42.13
N PHE A 5 -68.97 -52.31 41.28
CA PHE A 5 -67.83 -53.19 41.60
C PHE A 5 -66.95 -53.56 40.37
N ALA A 6 -66.93 -52.67 39.34
CA ALA A 6 -66.12 -53.03 38.15
C ALA A 6 -64.97 -51.96 37.89
N GLY A 7 -64.80 -50.98 38.78
CA GLY A 7 -63.84 -49.86 38.53
C GLY A 7 -62.43 -50.01 39.09
N ASP A 8 -62.25 -50.82 40.12
CA ASP A 8 -60.95 -50.89 40.86
C ASP A 8 -59.97 -51.98 40.39
N ALA A 9 -60.47 -53.00 39.72
CA ALA A 9 -59.60 -54.07 39.19
C ALA A 9 -58.83 -53.68 37.93
N ILE A 10 -59.31 -52.72 37.17
CA ILE A 10 -58.60 -52.24 35.91
C ILE A 10 -57.50 -51.22 36.26
N ARG A 11 -57.61 -50.50 37.37
CA ARG A 11 -56.57 -49.57 37.79
C ARG A 11 -55.34 -50.26 38.42
N ALA A 12 -55.50 -51.37 39.09
CA ALA A 12 -54.43 -52.16 39.70
C ALA A 12 -53.61 -52.94 38.65
N ALA A 13 -54.21 -53.37 37.54
CA ALA A 13 -53.50 -54.06 36.47
C ALA A 13 -52.69 -53.11 35.56
N GLY A 14 -53.16 -51.88 35.38
CA GLY A 14 -52.44 -50.81 34.64
C GLY A 14 -51.17 -50.28 35.34
N LEU A 15 -51.17 -50.27 36.69
CA LEU A 15 -50.03 -49.82 37.47
C LEU A 15 -48.92 -50.87 37.58
N LEU A 16 -49.24 -52.13 37.52
CA LEU A 16 -48.24 -53.24 37.51
C LEU A 16 -47.56 -53.44 36.19
N LEU A 17 -48.18 -53.08 35.04
CA LEU A 17 -47.61 -53.11 33.71
C LEU A 17 -46.68 -51.92 33.43
N LEU A 18 -46.83 -50.76 34.12
CA LEU A 18 -45.95 -49.63 34.04
C LEU A 18 -44.68 -49.74 34.89
N LEU A 19 -44.70 -50.61 35.92
CA LEU A 19 -43.53 -50.89 36.78
C LEU A 19 -42.57 -51.93 36.21
N THR A 20 -43.00 -52.78 35.27
CA THR A 20 -42.12 -53.75 34.61
C THR A 20 -41.43 -53.26 33.34
N ALA A 21 -41.84 -52.13 32.81
CA ALA A 21 -41.17 -51.49 31.65
C ALA A 21 -39.96 -50.62 32.03
N ALA A 22 -39.71 -50.43 33.34
CA ALA A 22 -38.57 -49.65 33.83
C ALA A 22 -37.33 -50.46 34.23
N ALA A 23 -37.43 -51.79 34.16
CA ALA A 23 -36.34 -52.71 34.53
C ALA A 23 -35.68 -53.29 33.26
N GLY A 24 -34.55 -52.66 32.85
CA GLY A 24 -33.65 -53.36 31.93
C GLY A 24 -33.17 -52.54 30.72
N ARG A 25 -32.86 -51.25 30.88
CA ARG A 25 -31.79 -50.71 30.05
C ARG A 25 -30.48 -51.23 30.64
N ALA A 26 -30.05 -52.40 30.21
CA ALA A 26 -28.69 -52.85 30.37
C ALA A 26 -27.83 -51.67 29.83
N LEU A 27 -27.04 -51.01 30.70
CA LEU A 27 -26.10 -49.99 30.31
C LEU A 27 -25.07 -50.69 29.41
N ALA A 28 -25.28 -50.56 28.09
CA ALA A 28 -24.38 -51.14 27.11
C ALA A 28 -22.97 -50.56 27.28
N GLN A 29 -21.96 -51.40 27.17
CA GLN A 29 -20.59 -50.93 27.06
C GLN A 29 -20.49 -49.97 25.89
N GLU A 30 -19.86 -48.80 26.10
CA GLU A 30 -19.73 -47.80 25.09
C GLU A 30 -18.26 -47.40 24.96
N VAL A 31 -17.77 -47.29 23.71
CA VAL A 31 -16.46 -46.72 23.38
C VAL A 31 -16.69 -45.32 22.84
N GLN A 32 -15.93 -44.36 23.30
CA GLN A 32 -15.91 -42.98 22.78
C GLN A 32 -14.50 -42.65 22.35
N ALA A 33 -14.37 -41.97 21.18
CA ALA A 33 -13.10 -41.56 20.63
C ALA A 33 -13.15 -40.04 20.32
N GLU A 34 -12.06 -39.35 20.60
CA GLU A 34 -11.96 -37.90 20.40
C GLU A 34 -11.14 -37.59 19.13
N ASN A 35 -11.65 -36.67 18.31
CA ASN A 35 -10.91 -36.21 17.15
C ASN A 35 -9.76 -35.31 17.60
N VAL A 36 -8.62 -35.41 16.93
CA VAL A 36 -7.39 -34.70 17.25
C VAL A 36 -6.91 -33.94 16.03
N THR A 37 -6.51 -32.70 16.24
CA THR A 37 -5.87 -31.88 15.21
C THR A 37 -4.48 -31.48 15.68
N VAL A 38 -3.48 -31.75 14.86
CA VAL A 38 -2.07 -31.49 15.21
C VAL A 38 -1.34 -30.91 14.02
N VAL A 39 -0.29 -30.12 14.29
CA VAL A 39 0.63 -29.62 13.26
C VAL A 39 1.65 -30.70 12.92
N GLU A 40 1.98 -30.87 11.65
CA GLU A 40 3.02 -31.79 11.18
C GLU A 40 4.31 -31.65 12.01
N GLY A 41 4.95 -32.77 12.38
CA GLY A 41 6.09 -32.81 13.27
C GLY A 41 5.73 -32.73 14.77
N GLY A 42 4.47 -32.40 15.10
CA GLY A 42 3.99 -32.34 16.47
C GLY A 42 3.71 -33.67 17.12
N VAL A 43 2.99 -33.64 18.23
CA VAL A 43 2.59 -34.80 19.00
C VAL A 43 1.07 -34.90 19.02
N ALA A 44 0.52 -36.05 18.65
CA ALA A 44 -0.90 -36.36 18.76
C ALA A 44 -1.16 -37.33 19.92
N GLU A 45 -2.21 -37.06 20.68
CA GLU A 45 -2.72 -37.96 21.70
C GLU A 45 -4.03 -38.56 21.19
N ILE A 46 -4.06 -39.89 20.97
CA ILE A 46 -5.23 -40.61 20.53
C ILE A 46 -5.83 -41.25 21.77
N ILE A 47 -7.05 -40.84 22.11
CA ILE A 47 -7.71 -41.23 23.34
C ILE A 47 -9.00 -42.00 23.01
N CYS A 48 -9.08 -43.23 23.51
CA CYS A 48 -10.27 -44.08 23.49
C CYS A 48 -10.83 -44.19 24.91
N LYS A 49 -12.00 -43.67 25.18
CA LYS A 49 -12.67 -43.71 26.49
C LYS A 49 -13.67 -44.86 26.54
N PHE A 50 -13.72 -45.54 27.67
CA PHE A 50 -14.63 -46.65 27.90
C PHE A 50 -15.66 -46.30 28.97
N ARG A 51 -16.89 -46.76 28.74
CA ARG A 51 -17.93 -46.82 29.77
C ARG A 51 -18.19 -48.27 30.12
N GLN A 52 -18.16 -48.60 31.40
CA GLN A 52 -18.42 -49.97 31.92
C GLN A 52 -17.49 -51.03 31.34
N TYR A 53 -16.20 -50.74 31.25
CA TYR A 53 -15.18 -51.67 30.79
C TYR A 53 -15.09 -52.91 31.72
N ASP A 54 -15.22 -54.12 31.18
CA ASP A 54 -15.24 -55.37 31.90
C ASP A 54 -13.93 -56.15 31.81
N GLY A 55 -12.90 -55.63 31.18
CA GLY A 55 -11.66 -56.34 30.91
C GLY A 55 -11.60 -56.98 29.52
N SER A 56 -12.60 -56.72 28.67
CA SER A 56 -12.63 -57.22 27.29
C SER A 56 -11.40 -56.76 26.49
N THR A 57 -11.12 -57.42 25.37
CA THR A 57 -9.97 -57.15 24.53
C THR A 57 -10.13 -55.80 23.80
N VAL A 58 -9.13 -54.96 23.96
CA VAL A 58 -9.02 -53.66 23.25
C VAL A 58 -8.02 -53.78 22.12
N VAL A 59 -8.44 -53.38 20.91
CA VAL A 59 -7.56 -53.31 19.72
C VAL A 59 -7.58 -51.91 19.15
N ILE A 60 -6.41 -51.32 19.01
CA ILE A 60 -6.25 -50.01 18.39
C ILE A 60 -5.57 -50.19 17.04
N GLN A 61 -6.17 -49.60 15.98
CA GLN A 61 -5.63 -49.67 14.62
C GLN A 61 -5.40 -48.27 14.05
N ASN A 62 -4.39 -48.20 13.18
CA ASN A 62 -4.09 -46.97 12.40
C ASN A 62 -5.05 -46.81 11.19
N PRO A 63 -4.99 -45.72 10.42
CA PRO A 63 -5.83 -45.53 9.23
C PRO A 63 -5.70 -46.61 8.16
N TYR A 64 -4.57 -47.32 8.14
CA TYR A 64 -4.30 -48.44 7.22
C TYR A 64 -4.78 -49.78 7.73
N ARG A 65 -5.56 -49.80 8.83
CA ARG A 65 -6.06 -51.03 9.50
C ARG A 65 -4.97 -51.92 10.08
N GLN A 66 -3.76 -51.39 10.29
CA GLN A 66 -2.70 -52.14 11.00
C GLN A 66 -2.91 -51.97 12.50
N THR A 67 -2.82 -53.09 13.23
CA THR A 67 -2.94 -53.09 14.69
C THR A 67 -1.72 -52.42 15.32
N LEU A 68 -1.95 -51.33 16.05
CA LEU A 68 -0.94 -50.63 16.83
C LEU A 68 -0.72 -51.31 18.19
N PHE A 69 -1.82 -51.54 18.88
CA PHE A 69 -1.85 -52.16 20.22
C PHE A 69 -2.96 -53.18 20.31
N PHE A 70 -2.64 -54.25 20.98
CA PHE A 70 -3.57 -55.30 21.44
C PHE A 70 -3.49 -55.30 22.97
N ASN A 71 -4.49 -54.76 23.65
CA ASN A 71 -4.42 -54.37 25.05
C ASN A 71 -3.13 -53.52 25.28
N GLU A 72 -2.26 -53.93 26.20
CA GLU A 72 -1.00 -53.26 26.50
C GLU A 72 0.15 -53.68 25.58
N ILE A 73 -0.05 -54.68 24.71
CA ILE A 73 1.00 -55.24 23.86
C ILE A 73 1.10 -54.42 22.56
N ARG A 74 2.29 -53.87 22.31
CA ARG A 74 2.57 -53.24 21.03
C ARG A 74 2.68 -54.26 19.91
N ALA A 75 1.84 -54.13 18.87
CA ALA A 75 1.84 -54.99 17.71
C ALA A 75 2.64 -54.42 16.53
N LEU A 76 2.58 -53.09 16.29
CA LEU A 76 3.31 -52.41 15.21
C LEU A 76 4.68 -51.96 15.71
N LYS A 77 5.74 -52.27 14.93
CA LYS A 77 7.14 -51.85 15.22
C LYS A 77 7.42 -50.41 14.75
N ASP A 78 6.59 -49.43 15.13
CA ASP A 78 6.81 -48.00 14.90
C ASP A 78 6.98 -47.34 16.28
N GLU A 79 8.20 -46.93 16.59
CA GLU A 79 8.56 -46.37 17.90
C GLU A 79 7.91 -45.00 18.18
N ARG A 80 7.37 -44.35 17.16
CA ARG A 80 6.63 -43.08 17.30
C ARG A 80 5.33 -43.26 18.09
N PHE A 81 4.73 -44.50 18.03
CA PHE A 81 3.56 -44.85 18.82
C PHE A 81 3.97 -45.37 20.19
N GLN A 82 3.53 -44.70 21.24
CA GLN A 82 3.76 -45.10 22.63
C GLN A 82 2.43 -45.21 23.38
N LEU A 83 2.25 -46.27 24.14
CA LEU A 83 1.13 -46.41 25.05
C LEU A 83 1.45 -45.62 26.33
N GLU A 84 0.74 -44.50 26.57
CA GLU A 84 0.94 -43.65 27.76
C GLU A 84 0.07 -44.14 28.93
N GLU A 85 -1.16 -44.58 28.64
CA GLU A 85 -2.09 -44.98 29.67
C GLU A 85 -2.99 -46.11 29.15
N PHE A 86 -3.19 -47.11 30.00
CA PHE A 86 -4.19 -48.17 29.81
C PHE A 86 -4.90 -48.39 31.13
N THR A 87 -6.15 -47.96 31.22
CA THR A 87 -6.96 -48.04 32.44
C THR A 87 -8.36 -48.56 32.13
N GLN A 88 -9.16 -48.83 33.18
CA GLN A 88 -10.57 -49.18 33.01
C GLN A 88 -11.44 -48.07 32.41
N LYS A 89 -10.92 -46.84 32.31
CA LYS A 89 -11.66 -45.67 31.79
C LYS A 89 -11.22 -45.25 30.41
N GLN A 90 -9.95 -45.44 30.08
CA GLN A 90 -9.39 -45.00 28.80
C GLN A 90 -8.10 -45.71 28.43
N VAL A 91 -7.84 -45.68 27.12
CA VAL A 91 -6.53 -45.93 26.53
C VAL A 91 -6.05 -44.65 25.89
N LYS A 92 -4.81 -44.26 26.19
CA LYS A 92 -4.15 -43.08 25.62
C LYS A 92 -2.87 -43.51 24.93
N ILE A 93 -2.81 -43.19 23.62
CA ILE A 93 -1.65 -43.45 22.77
C ILE A 93 -1.09 -42.12 22.34
N ARG A 94 0.23 -41.97 22.50
CA ARG A 94 0.99 -40.85 22.02
C ARG A 94 1.67 -41.19 20.70
N LEU A 95 1.42 -40.36 19.66
CA LEU A 95 2.13 -40.39 18.40
C LEU A 95 3.03 -39.18 18.31
N SER A 96 4.35 -39.40 18.34
CA SER A 96 5.35 -38.34 18.20
C SER A 96 5.78 -38.16 16.74
N ASN A 97 6.27 -36.95 16.39
CA ASN A 97 6.72 -36.59 15.04
C ASN A 97 5.70 -36.98 13.97
N VAL A 98 4.47 -36.46 14.15
CA VAL A 98 3.32 -36.77 13.30
C VAL A 98 3.61 -36.31 11.86
N LYS A 99 3.38 -37.21 10.92
CA LYS A 99 3.53 -36.98 9.48
C LYS A 99 2.17 -36.84 8.82
N LEU A 100 2.14 -36.22 7.64
CA LEU A 100 0.91 -36.05 6.84
C LEU A 100 0.29 -37.40 6.46
N GLU A 101 1.09 -38.45 6.35
CA GLU A 101 0.64 -39.85 6.07
C GLU A 101 -0.13 -40.47 7.26
N ASP A 102 0.15 -40.04 8.48
CA ASP A 102 -0.53 -40.53 9.67
C ASP A 102 -1.98 -40.03 9.77
N GLU A 103 -2.40 -39.12 8.94
CA GLU A 103 -3.74 -38.55 8.91
C GLU A 103 -4.80 -39.57 8.51
N GLY A 104 -5.85 -39.66 9.30
CA GLY A 104 -7.01 -40.51 9.05
C GLY A 104 -7.67 -41.00 10.32
N GLY A 105 -8.50 -42.03 10.18
CA GLY A 105 -9.27 -42.62 11.28
C GLY A 105 -8.47 -43.68 12.01
N TYR A 106 -8.31 -43.51 13.32
CA TYR A 106 -7.76 -44.49 14.23
C TYR A 106 -8.91 -45.21 14.88
N PHE A 107 -8.89 -46.55 14.80
CA PHE A 107 -10.01 -47.38 15.24
C PHE A 107 -9.77 -47.84 16.66
N CYS A 108 -10.67 -47.46 17.57
CA CYS A 108 -10.77 -48.00 18.92
C CYS A 108 -11.79 -49.11 18.90
N GLN A 109 -11.38 -50.33 19.06
CA GLN A 109 -12.25 -51.52 19.03
C GLN A 109 -12.23 -52.19 20.39
N LEU A 110 -13.42 -52.54 20.89
CA LEU A 110 -13.63 -53.32 22.08
C LEU A 110 -14.34 -54.62 21.69
N TYR A 111 -13.69 -55.74 21.89
CA TYR A 111 -14.18 -57.04 21.56
C TYR A 111 -14.88 -57.67 22.79
N THR A 112 -16.20 -57.60 22.79
CA THR A 112 -17.12 -58.23 23.74
C THR A 112 -17.96 -59.30 22.99
N GLU A 113 -19.06 -59.77 23.55
CA GLU A 113 -20.04 -60.54 22.78
C GLU A 113 -20.53 -59.83 21.54
N ASP A 114 -20.72 -58.46 21.67
CA ASP A 114 -20.93 -57.54 20.56
C ASP A 114 -19.68 -56.69 20.36
N THR A 115 -19.18 -56.52 19.11
CA THR A 115 -18.01 -55.70 18.85
C THR A 115 -18.38 -54.23 18.75
N TYR A 116 -17.88 -53.41 19.67
CA TYR A 116 -18.06 -51.95 19.66
C TYR A 116 -16.82 -51.30 19.08
N HIS A 117 -17.00 -50.33 18.19
CA HIS A 117 -15.91 -49.56 17.63
C HIS A 117 -16.26 -48.07 17.50
N GLN A 118 -15.26 -47.23 17.67
CA GLN A 118 -15.31 -45.80 17.41
C GLN A 118 -14.03 -45.36 16.68
N ILE A 119 -14.13 -44.23 15.98
CA ILE A 119 -13.05 -43.72 15.17
C ILE A 119 -12.62 -42.37 15.73
N ALA A 120 -11.36 -42.27 16.17
CA ALA A 120 -10.68 -41.02 16.45
C ALA A 120 -10.07 -40.49 15.15
N THR A 121 -10.55 -39.40 14.62
CA THR A 121 -9.98 -38.81 13.41
C THR A 121 -8.79 -37.91 13.76
N LEU A 122 -7.61 -38.25 13.25
CA LEU A 122 -6.42 -37.40 13.30
C LEU A 122 -6.37 -36.51 12.06
N THR A 123 -6.41 -35.21 12.26
CA THR A 123 -6.23 -34.22 11.22
C THR A 123 -4.84 -33.57 11.34
N VAL A 124 -4.05 -33.61 10.26
CA VAL A 124 -2.71 -33.05 10.25
C VAL A 124 -2.70 -31.72 9.52
N LEU A 125 -2.30 -30.65 10.21
CA LEU A 125 -2.12 -29.31 9.64
C LEU A 125 -0.68 -29.15 9.14
N VAL A 126 -0.53 -28.63 7.92
CA VAL A 126 0.76 -28.30 7.33
C VAL A 126 0.83 -26.79 7.15
N PRO A 127 1.54 -26.06 8.04
CA PRO A 127 1.64 -24.62 7.95
C PRO A 127 2.48 -24.19 6.73
N PRO A 128 2.23 -23.01 6.16
CA PRO A 128 3.11 -22.44 5.14
C PRO A 128 4.47 -22.07 5.76
N GLU A 129 5.51 -22.16 4.96
CA GLU A 129 6.77 -21.43 5.14
C GLU A 129 6.57 -19.96 4.77
N ASN A 130 7.66 -19.18 4.78
CA ASN A 130 7.58 -17.82 4.23
C ASN A 130 7.23 -17.91 2.74
N PRO A 131 6.20 -17.17 2.27
CA PRO A 131 5.78 -17.24 0.89
C PRO A 131 6.89 -16.76 -0.05
N LEU A 132 6.91 -17.29 -1.26
CA LEU A 132 7.84 -16.88 -2.31
C LEU A 132 7.19 -15.79 -3.16
N VAL A 133 7.98 -14.79 -3.58
CA VAL A 133 7.53 -13.77 -4.52
C VAL A 133 8.22 -13.98 -5.84
N GLU A 134 7.44 -14.23 -6.88
CA GLU A 134 7.87 -14.38 -8.26
C GLU A 134 7.52 -13.12 -9.04
N VAL A 135 8.49 -12.62 -9.81
CA VAL A 135 8.35 -11.43 -10.66
C VAL A 135 8.41 -11.89 -12.11
N LYS A 136 7.36 -11.61 -12.87
CA LYS A 136 7.27 -12.05 -14.25
C LYS A 136 8.16 -11.22 -15.18
N GLU A 137 8.11 -9.91 -15.01
CA GLU A 137 8.86 -8.94 -15.82
C GLU A 137 9.37 -7.81 -14.95
N GLN A 138 10.48 -7.20 -15.37
CA GLN A 138 11.05 -6.05 -14.67
C GLN A 138 10.08 -4.87 -14.69
N ALA A 139 9.91 -4.21 -13.56
CA ALA A 139 9.04 -3.05 -13.44
C ALA A 139 9.63 -1.87 -14.25
N VAL A 140 8.82 -1.29 -15.14
CA VAL A 140 9.18 -0.13 -15.96
C VAL A 140 8.15 0.95 -15.76
N GLU A 141 8.60 2.19 -15.58
CA GLU A 141 7.73 3.35 -15.41
C GLU A 141 6.63 3.42 -16.48
N GLY A 142 5.39 3.68 -16.02
CA GLY A 142 4.21 3.76 -16.88
C GLY A 142 3.66 2.42 -17.36
N ARG A 143 4.26 1.29 -16.95
CA ARG A 143 3.76 -0.05 -17.24
C ARG A 143 3.19 -0.72 -16.00
N GLU A 144 2.45 -1.79 -16.20
CA GLU A 144 1.99 -2.66 -15.13
C GLU A 144 3.10 -3.65 -14.75
N VAL A 145 3.27 -3.86 -13.44
CA VAL A 145 4.05 -4.96 -12.88
C VAL A 145 3.13 -6.08 -12.45
N GLU A 146 3.56 -7.31 -12.67
CA GLU A 146 2.86 -8.52 -12.24
C GLU A 146 3.73 -9.27 -11.23
N LEU A 147 3.21 -9.36 -9.99
CA LEU A 147 3.86 -10.09 -8.89
C LEU A 147 2.99 -11.26 -8.49
N THR A 148 3.58 -12.44 -8.37
CA THR A 148 2.90 -13.64 -7.89
C THR A 148 3.50 -14.10 -6.58
N CYS A 149 2.64 -14.22 -5.57
CA CYS A 149 2.99 -14.80 -4.27
C CYS A 149 2.61 -16.27 -4.26
N VAL A 150 3.52 -17.14 -3.83
CA VAL A 150 3.35 -18.59 -3.82
C VAL A 150 3.59 -19.13 -2.41
N ALA A 151 2.63 -19.90 -1.89
CA ALA A 151 2.78 -20.70 -0.69
C ALA A 151 2.59 -22.19 -1.07
N PRO A 152 3.66 -22.92 -1.31
CA PRO A 152 3.59 -24.32 -1.63
C PRO A 152 3.32 -25.17 -0.38
N ARG A 153 2.72 -26.35 -0.57
CA ARG A 153 2.59 -27.40 0.44
C ARG A 153 1.96 -26.93 1.76
N THR A 154 0.70 -26.51 1.71
CA THR A 154 -0.08 -26.12 2.91
C THR A 154 -1.28 -27.02 3.10
N LYS A 155 -1.73 -27.22 4.34
CA LYS A 155 -2.97 -27.95 4.64
C LYS A 155 -3.59 -27.45 5.94
N PRO A 156 -4.83 -26.94 5.88
CA PRO A 156 -5.59 -26.61 4.66
C PRO A 156 -4.87 -25.59 3.77
N ALA A 157 -5.50 -25.16 2.70
CA ALA A 157 -4.96 -24.12 1.83
C ALA A 157 -4.73 -22.81 2.63
N ALA A 158 -3.53 -22.23 2.53
CA ALA A 158 -3.23 -20.95 3.15
C ALA A 158 -4.01 -19.81 2.46
N THR A 159 -4.22 -18.71 3.15
CA THR A 159 -4.75 -17.48 2.56
C THR A 159 -3.62 -16.50 2.35
N LEU A 160 -3.44 -16.07 1.09
CA LEU A 160 -2.42 -15.10 0.70
C LEU A 160 -3.04 -13.73 0.45
N ARG A 161 -2.40 -12.68 0.97
CA ARG A 161 -2.80 -11.30 0.77
C ARG A 161 -1.59 -10.43 0.46
N TRP A 162 -1.81 -9.41 -0.37
CA TRP A 162 -0.81 -8.44 -0.74
C TRP A 162 -1.04 -7.10 -0.05
N TYR A 163 0.03 -6.47 0.38
CA TYR A 163 0.00 -5.15 0.98
C TYR A 163 1.08 -4.25 0.38
N ARG A 164 0.72 -2.99 0.16
CA ARG A 164 1.64 -1.90 -0.16
C ARG A 164 1.26 -0.71 0.72
N ASP A 165 2.22 -0.11 1.40
CA ASP A 165 2.01 1.03 2.30
C ASP A 165 0.85 0.80 3.29
N ARG A 166 0.75 -0.42 3.86
CA ARG A 166 -0.32 -0.89 4.74
C ARG A 166 -1.71 -0.98 4.11
N ARG A 167 -1.83 -0.77 2.81
CA ARG A 167 -3.08 -0.96 2.05
C ARG A 167 -3.09 -2.32 1.38
N GLU A 168 -4.21 -3.02 1.48
CA GLU A 168 -4.38 -4.30 0.82
C GLU A 168 -4.55 -4.09 -0.69
N LEU A 169 -3.79 -4.84 -1.47
CA LEU A 169 -3.94 -4.91 -2.93
C LEU A 169 -4.82 -6.10 -3.28
N LYS A 170 -5.79 -5.88 -4.17
CA LYS A 170 -6.65 -6.96 -4.66
C LYS A 170 -5.90 -7.80 -5.66
N GLY A 171 -5.58 -9.03 -5.28
CA GLY A 171 -4.97 -10.03 -6.15
C GLY A 171 -5.96 -11.09 -6.61
N ILE A 172 -5.57 -11.83 -7.63
CA ILE A 172 -6.29 -13.00 -8.14
C ILE A 172 -5.63 -14.24 -7.57
N GLY A 173 -6.36 -14.93 -6.70
CA GLY A 173 -5.89 -16.18 -6.07
C GLY A 173 -6.18 -17.39 -6.93
N SER A 174 -5.26 -18.37 -6.91
CA SER A 174 -5.46 -19.71 -7.42
C SER A 174 -4.98 -20.74 -6.42
N LYS A 175 -5.56 -21.93 -6.50
CA LYS A 175 -5.27 -23.05 -5.60
C LYS A 175 -5.12 -24.32 -6.43
N GLN A 176 -4.02 -25.02 -6.24
CA GLN A 176 -3.75 -26.30 -6.86
C GLN A 176 -3.57 -27.36 -5.78
N GLU A 177 -4.32 -28.44 -5.88
CA GLU A 177 -4.17 -29.61 -5.01
C GLU A 177 -3.01 -30.48 -5.50
N LYS A 178 -2.14 -30.89 -4.56
CA LYS A 178 -1.01 -31.78 -4.78
C LYS A 178 -1.03 -32.89 -3.68
N GLY A 179 -1.66 -34.01 -4.00
CA GLY A 179 -1.90 -35.06 -3.02
C GLY A 179 -2.76 -34.57 -1.86
N LYS A 180 -2.28 -34.67 -0.63
CA LYS A 180 -2.99 -34.22 0.59
C LYS A 180 -2.77 -32.74 0.92
N THR A 181 -2.02 -32.00 0.11
CA THR A 181 -1.67 -30.60 0.37
C THR A 181 -2.09 -29.68 -0.78
N PHE A 182 -2.04 -28.36 -0.53
CA PHE A 182 -2.35 -27.32 -1.50
C PHE A 182 -1.14 -26.45 -1.75
N SER A 183 -0.93 -26.10 -3.02
CA SER A 183 -0.11 -24.97 -3.44
C SER A 183 -1.03 -23.80 -3.76
N VAL A 184 -0.81 -22.66 -3.12
CA VAL A 184 -1.66 -21.48 -3.25
C VAL A 184 -0.85 -20.36 -3.87
N ASN A 185 -1.42 -19.69 -4.87
CA ASN A 185 -0.84 -18.51 -5.51
C ASN A 185 -1.80 -17.33 -5.37
N ASN A 186 -1.23 -16.12 -5.31
CA ASN A 186 -1.99 -14.88 -5.41
C ASN A 186 -1.20 -13.90 -6.27
N THR A 187 -1.77 -13.47 -7.39
CA THR A 187 -1.15 -12.59 -8.37
C THR A 187 -1.78 -11.21 -8.32
N VAL A 188 -0.96 -10.18 -8.20
CA VAL A 188 -1.38 -8.77 -8.29
C VAL A 188 -0.79 -8.11 -9.52
N LYS A 189 -1.56 -7.18 -10.10
CA LYS A 189 -1.12 -6.30 -11.19
C LYS A 189 -1.44 -4.88 -10.81
N PHE A 190 -0.45 -4.00 -10.97
CA PHE A 190 -0.63 -2.57 -10.72
C PHE A 190 0.39 -1.76 -11.52
N SER A 191 0.00 -0.55 -11.88
CA SER A 191 0.88 0.39 -12.58
C SER A 191 1.90 0.97 -11.62
N VAL A 192 3.12 1.19 -12.13
CA VAL A 192 4.24 1.77 -11.36
C VAL A 192 4.77 3.03 -12.03
N ASP A 193 5.24 3.97 -11.23
CA ASP A 193 5.97 5.15 -11.67
C ASP A 193 7.35 5.24 -10.95
N ARG A 194 8.17 6.22 -11.32
CA ARG A 194 9.51 6.41 -10.74
C ARG A 194 9.51 6.64 -9.23
N LYS A 195 8.40 7.13 -8.64
CA LYS A 195 8.27 7.35 -7.19
C LYS A 195 8.11 6.04 -6.44
N ASP A 196 7.71 4.99 -7.15
CA ASP A 196 7.53 3.66 -6.59
C ASP A 196 8.85 2.89 -6.50
N ASN A 197 9.93 3.43 -7.06
CA ASN A 197 11.24 2.80 -6.95
C ASN A 197 11.69 2.72 -5.50
N GLY A 198 12.02 1.51 -5.04
CA GLY A 198 12.33 1.24 -3.64
C GLY A 198 11.12 1.02 -2.73
N ALA A 199 9.88 1.13 -3.22
CA ALA A 199 8.69 0.83 -2.44
C ALA A 199 8.60 -0.66 -2.11
N ILE A 200 8.10 -0.96 -0.91
CA ILE A 200 8.00 -2.32 -0.40
C ILE A 200 6.58 -2.86 -0.64
N VAL A 201 6.51 -4.00 -1.30
CA VAL A 201 5.28 -4.79 -1.46
C VAL A 201 5.43 -6.06 -0.62
N THR A 202 4.46 -6.32 0.25
CA THR A 202 4.51 -7.46 1.19
C THR A 202 3.46 -8.49 0.81
N CYS A 203 3.86 -9.74 0.65
CA CYS A 203 2.94 -10.87 0.65
C CYS A 203 2.86 -11.48 2.04
N GLU A 204 1.64 -11.67 2.51
CA GLU A 204 1.31 -12.24 3.81
C GLU A 204 0.53 -13.55 3.63
N ALA A 205 0.97 -14.59 4.32
CA ALA A 205 0.29 -15.89 4.41
C ALA A 205 -0.30 -16.07 5.80
N THR A 206 -1.58 -16.38 5.87
CA THR A 206 -2.29 -16.77 7.10
C THR A 206 -2.73 -18.21 7.03
N HIS A 207 -2.71 -18.91 8.18
CA HIS A 207 -3.03 -20.33 8.26
C HIS A 207 -3.45 -20.72 9.69
N PRO A 208 -4.40 -21.65 9.89
CA PRO A 208 -4.86 -22.06 11.23
C PRO A 208 -3.73 -22.56 12.14
N ALA A 209 -2.77 -23.30 11.59
CA ALA A 209 -1.63 -23.83 12.34
C ALA A 209 -0.72 -22.74 12.93
N LEU A 210 -0.76 -21.50 12.41
CA LEU A 210 0.06 -20.39 12.89
C LEU A 210 -0.52 -19.67 14.11
N ARG A 211 -1.71 -20.06 14.56
CA ARG A 211 -2.38 -19.53 15.77
C ARG A 211 -2.42 -17.99 15.83
N GLY A 212 -2.76 -17.35 14.71
CA GLY A 212 -2.82 -15.88 14.57
C GLY A 212 -1.51 -15.23 14.18
N GLN A 213 -0.38 -15.95 14.21
CA GLN A 213 0.85 -15.47 13.58
C GLN A 213 0.73 -15.49 12.06
N LYS A 214 1.59 -14.74 11.39
CA LYS A 214 1.60 -14.63 9.94
C LYS A 214 3.00 -14.91 9.42
N LYS A 215 3.09 -15.50 8.25
CA LYS A 215 4.32 -15.62 7.47
C LYS A 215 4.29 -14.57 6.38
N GLN A 216 5.39 -13.87 6.16
CA GLN A 216 5.43 -12.78 5.20
C GLN A 216 6.77 -12.70 4.48
N THR A 217 6.72 -12.22 3.26
CA THR A 217 7.89 -11.90 2.44
C THR A 217 7.71 -10.51 1.84
N GLN A 218 8.76 -9.72 1.91
CA GLN A 218 8.82 -8.38 1.36
C GLN A 218 9.58 -8.40 0.04
N TYR A 219 9.02 -7.72 -0.94
CA TYR A 219 9.67 -7.45 -2.23
C TYR A 219 9.85 -5.95 -2.39
N VAL A 220 11.08 -5.52 -2.68
CA VAL A 220 11.41 -4.13 -2.96
C VAL A 220 11.30 -3.90 -4.46
N LEU A 221 10.44 -2.97 -4.86
CA LEU A 221 10.25 -2.63 -6.27
C LEU A 221 11.51 -1.96 -6.83
N ASP A 222 12.04 -2.51 -7.91
CA ASP A 222 13.10 -1.92 -8.73
C ASP A 222 12.46 -1.40 -10.03
N VAL A 223 11.99 -0.15 -9.98
CA VAL A 223 11.31 0.46 -11.11
C VAL A 223 12.34 1.11 -12.03
N GLN A 224 12.38 0.67 -13.27
CA GLN A 224 13.24 1.21 -14.31
C GLN A 224 12.60 2.44 -14.96
N TYR A 225 13.36 3.53 -15.13
CA TYR A 225 12.85 4.77 -15.74
C TYR A 225 13.94 5.54 -16.48
N SER A 226 13.48 6.40 -17.40
CA SER A 226 14.36 7.29 -18.17
C SER A 226 15.04 8.32 -17.26
N PRO A 227 16.23 8.79 -17.63
CA PRO A 227 16.93 9.80 -16.84
C PRO A 227 16.18 11.11 -16.78
N THR A 228 16.51 11.92 -15.78
CA THR A 228 16.32 13.38 -15.77
C THR A 228 17.67 14.05 -15.63
N ALA A 229 17.83 15.21 -16.21
CA ALA A 229 19.04 16.00 -16.09
C ALA A 229 18.66 17.42 -15.64
N ARG A 230 19.47 18.02 -14.77
CA ARG A 230 19.30 19.39 -14.32
C ARG A 230 20.67 20.03 -14.07
N ILE A 231 20.93 21.18 -14.71
CA ILE A 231 22.17 21.92 -14.51
C ILE A 231 22.03 22.82 -13.28
N GLN A 232 23.02 22.74 -12.41
CA GLN A 232 23.18 23.60 -11.25
C GLN A 232 24.49 24.40 -11.39
N ALA A 233 24.39 25.71 -11.38
CA ALA A 233 25.56 26.58 -11.43
C ALA A 233 26.05 26.89 -10.01
N SER A 234 27.36 26.94 -9.83
CA SER A 234 27.97 27.28 -8.54
C SER A 234 27.71 28.74 -8.13
N GLN A 235 27.41 29.63 -9.12
CA GLN A 235 27.14 31.03 -8.92
C GLN A 235 26.01 31.48 -9.86
N GLY A 236 25.18 32.44 -9.42
CA GLY A 236 24.06 32.95 -10.22
C GLY A 236 24.46 34.10 -11.16
N VAL A 237 25.42 34.92 -10.77
CA VAL A 237 25.95 36.03 -11.59
C VAL A 237 27.46 35.90 -11.63
N VAL A 238 28.02 35.90 -12.82
CA VAL A 238 29.44 35.71 -13.06
C VAL A 238 30.02 36.88 -13.84
N ARG A 239 31.25 37.22 -13.53
CA ARG A 239 32.01 38.35 -14.15
C ARG A 239 33.19 37.82 -14.94
N GLU A 240 33.74 38.66 -15.77
CA GLU A 240 34.98 38.35 -16.46
C GLU A 240 36.11 38.05 -15.46
N GLY A 241 36.85 36.97 -15.68
CA GLY A 241 37.89 36.44 -14.78
C GLY A 241 37.43 35.51 -13.68
N ASP A 242 36.11 35.41 -13.40
CA ASP A 242 35.58 34.44 -12.42
C ASP A 242 35.74 32.99 -12.92
N SER A 243 35.65 32.04 -12.00
CA SER A 243 35.51 30.63 -12.33
C SER A 243 34.07 30.19 -12.17
N LEU A 244 33.55 29.32 -13.05
CA LEU A 244 32.21 28.78 -12.99
C LEU A 244 32.26 27.26 -13.07
N ALA A 245 31.63 26.59 -12.09
CA ALA A 245 31.35 25.18 -12.14
C ALA A 245 29.85 24.92 -12.43
N LEU A 246 29.56 24.18 -13.48
CA LEU A 246 28.24 23.69 -13.81
C LEU A 246 28.15 22.21 -13.48
N THR A 247 27.28 21.83 -12.55
CA THR A 247 27.05 20.43 -12.17
C THR A 247 25.79 19.92 -12.85
N CYS A 248 25.90 18.80 -13.55
CA CYS A 248 24.76 18.12 -14.15
C CYS A 248 24.17 17.09 -13.18
N ALA A 249 23.20 17.49 -12.39
CA ALA A 249 22.48 16.58 -11.50
C ALA A 249 21.60 15.65 -12.32
N VAL A 250 21.90 14.35 -12.27
CA VAL A 250 21.23 13.32 -13.06
C VAL A 250 20.57 12.31 -12.16
N THR A 251 19.34 11.95 -12.48
CA THR A 251 18.66 10.79 -11.89
C THR A 251 18.29 9.80 -12.99
N GLY A 252 17.96 8.57 -12.62
CA GLY A 252 17.51 7.53 -13.56
C GLY A 252 17.68 6.15 -12.95
N ASN A 253 16.97 5.18 -13.49
CA ASN A 253 17.18 3.78 -13.15
C ASN A 253 17.16 2.92 -14.42
N PRO A 254 18.28 2.33 -14.79
CA PRO A 254 19.61 2.47 -14.22
C PRO A 254 20.17 3.90 -14.34
N LEU A 255 21.04 4.26 -13.40
CA LEU A 255 21.72 5.55 -13.46
C LEU A 255 22.52 5.65 -14.76
N PRO A 256 22.48 6.77 -15.50
CA PRO A 256 23.30 6.98 -16.68
C PRO A 256 24.79 6.82 -16.40
N SER A 257 25.47 6.03 -17.23
CA SER A 257 26.91 5.77 -17.07
C SER A 257 27.79 6.89 -17.64
N ARG A 258 27.24 7.73 -18.50
CA ARG A 258 27.94 8.85 -19.15
C ARG A 258 27.06 10.08 -19.20
N ILE A 259 27.67 11.21 -18.90
CA ILE A 259 27.12 12.55 -19.05
C ILE A 259 27.93 13.23 -20.15
N LEU A 260 27.23 13.83 -21.10
CA LEU A 260 27.83 14.54 -22.22
C LEU A 260 27.55 16.03 -22.07
N TRP A 261 28.61 16.82 -22.05
CA TRP A 261 28.55 18.25 -22.13
C TRP A 261 28.81 18.73 -23.55
N SER A 262 28.09 19.74 -23.98
CA SER A 262 28.24 20.41 -25.27
C SER A 262 27.82 21.87 -25.13
N ARG A 263 28.25 22.71 -26.09
CA ARG A 263 27.79 24.09 -26.26
C ARG A 263 26.95 24.13 -27.52
N LEU A 264 25.82 24.81 -27.49
CA LEU A 264 24.92 24.90 -28.63
C LEU A 264 25.57 25.73 -29.74
N ASN A 265 25.61 25.15 -30.97
CA ASN A 265 26.17 25.75 -32.19
C ASN A 265 27.70 26.02 -32.17
N GLU A 266 28.40 25.67 -31.11
CA GLU A 266 29.83 25.87 -30.97
C GLU A 266 30.51 24.71 -30.25
N SER A 267 31.83 24.62 -30.33
CA SER A 267 32.63 23.72 -29.51
C SER A 267 32.76 24.24 -28.08
N LEU A 268 32.98 23.33 -27.14
CA LEU A 268 33.37 23.72 -25.79
C LEU A 268 34.70 24.47 -25.84
N PRO A 269 34.91 25.53 -25.03
CA PRO A 269 36.20 26.20 -24.93
C PRO A 269 37.32 25.25 -24.54
N GLU A 270 38.51 25.39 -25.11
CA GLU A 270 39.64 24.49 -24.89
C GLU A 270 40.10 24.39 -23.41
N ARG A 271 39.85 25.47 -22.64
CA ARG A 271 40.21 25.54 -21.23
C ARG A 271 39.24 24.91 -20.26
N VAL A 272 38.11 24.35 -20.76
CA VAL A 272 37.11 23.69 -19.94
C VAL A 272 37.64 22.39 -19.40
N GLU A 273 37.49 22.19 -18.10
CA GLU A 273 37.81 20.95 -17.41
C GLU A 273 36.53 20.13 -17.16
N LEU A 274 36.52 18.88 -17.61
CA LEU A 274 35.42 17.94 -17.40
C LEU A 274 35.81 16.91 -16.35
N GLN A 275 35.08 16.90 -15.22
CA GLN A 275 35.25 15.93 -14.16
C GLN A 275 33.92 15.26 -13.85
N GLY A 276 33.68 14.10 -14.48
CA GLY A 276 32.42 13.35 -14.28
C GLY A 276 31.20 14.13 -14.76
N ASP A 277 30.41 14.58 -13.81
CA ASP A 277 29.17 15.36 -14.02
C ASP A 277 29.39 16.89 -13.95
N VAL A 278 30.62 17.33 -13.65
CA VAL A 278 30.96 18.74 -13.51
C VAL A 278 31.72 19.26 -14.73
N LEU A 279 31.26 20.38 -15.26
CA LEU A 279 31.98 21.20 -16.26
C LEU A 279 32.48 22.44 -15.54
N ASN A 280 33.80 22.62 -15.50
CA ASN A 280 34.45 23.76 -14.86
C ASN A 280 35.11 24.70 -15.90
N ILE A 281 34.79 25.97 -15.83
CA ILE A 281 35.42 27.01 -16.64
C ILE A 281 36.27 27.90 -15.70
N PRO A 282 37.60 27.75 -15.72
CA PRO A 282 38.47 28.36 -14.69
C PRO A 282 38.61 29.88 -14.77
N SER A 283 38.39 30.49 -15.92
CA SER A 283 38.48 31.97 -16.10
C SER A 283 37.53 32.38 -17.20
N LEU A 284 36.44 33.01 -16.82
CA LEU A 284 35.39 33.40 -17.73
C LEU A 284 35.78 34.65 -18.56
N SER A 285 35.33 34.64 -19.79
CA SER A 285 35.37 35.82 -20.68
C SER A 285 34.05 35.96 -21.43
N THR A 286 33.82 37.09 -22.05
CA THR A 286 32.61 37.31 -22.87
C THR A 286 32.52 36.34 -24.05
N LEU A 287 33.63 35.70 -24.48
CA LEU A 287 33.66 34.66 -25.50
C LEU A 287 33.05 33.35 -25.04
N ASP A 288 32.87 33.16 -23.72
CA ASP A 288 32.23 31.98 -23.16
C ASP A 288 30.69 32.06 -23.11
N ASN A 289 30.14 33.26 -23.43
CA ASN A 289 28.72 33.47 -23.49
C ASN A 289 28.05 32.49 -24.46
N GLY A 290 27.06 31.73 -23.98
CA GLY A 290 26.38 30.79 -24.83
C GLY A 290 25.52 29.80 -24.03
N THR A 291 24.93 28.87 -24.73
CA THR A 291 24.08 27.83 -24.11
C THR A 291 24.85 26.53 -23.95
N TYR A 292 25.08 26.17 -22.71
CA TYR A 292 25.72 24.90 -22.35
C TYR A 292 24.65 23.83 -22.13
N VAL A 293 24.86 22.65 -22.69
CA VAL A 293 23.90 21.56 -22.67
C VAL A 293 24.54 20.36 -22.00
N CYS A 294 23.87 19.85 -20.98
CA CYS A 294 24.16 18.56 -20.37
C CYS A 294 23.18 17.51 -20.89
N ALA A 295 23.66 16.35 -21.32
CA ALA A 295 22.81 15.25 -21.76
C ALA A 295 23.21 13.95 -21.08
N ALA A 296 22.22 13.21 -20.60
CA ALA A 296 22.37 11.90 -19.97
C ALA A 296 21.48 10.88 -20.64
N THR A 297 21.97 9.65 -20.80
CA THR A 297 21.26 8.58 -21.49
C THR A 297 21.37 7.26 -20.72
N ASN A 298 20.26 6.56 -20.58
CA ASN A 298 20.22 5.16 -20.14
C ASN A 298 19.44 4.30 -21.16
N LYS A 299 19.23 3.01 -20.86
CA LYS A 299 18.49 2.11 -21.75
C LYS A 299 17.01 2.48 -21.97
N HIS A 300 16.45 3.35 -21.15
CA HIS A 300 15.04 3.76 -21.21
C HIS A 300 14.82 5.12 -21.85
N GLY A 301 15.87 5.88 -22.09
CA GLY A 301 15.74 7.17 -22.76
C GLY A 301 16.94 8.10 -22.58
N ARG A 302 16.74 9.33 -23.05
CA ARG A 302 17.70 10.43 -22.96
C ARG A 302 17.03 11.65 -22.35
N ALA A 303 17.76 12.36 -21.49
CA ALA A 303 17.37 13.66 -20.97
C ALA A 303 18.50 14.66 -21.19
N SER A 304 18.15 15.93 -21.33
CA SER A 304 19.09 17.03 -21.41
C SER A 304 18.52 18.25 -20.70
N ASP A 305 19.42 19.09 -20.22
CA ASP A 305 19.11 20.40 -19.66
C ASP A 305 20.05 21.45 -20.26
N GLN A 306 19.64 22.71 -20.25
CA GLN A 306 20.35 23.81 -20.83
C GLN A 306 20.58 24.94 -19.82
N TYR A 307 21.78 25.51 -19.85
CA TYR A 307 22.16 26.64 -19.03
C TYR A 307 22.70 27.77 -19.94
N VAL A 308 22.08 28.94 -19.87
CA VAL A 308 22.54 30.09 -20.61
C VAL A 308 23.54 30.87 -19.76
N LEU A 309 24.81 30.85 -20.20
CA LEU A 309 25.87 31.60 -19.56
C LEU A 309 25.94 33.00 -20.17
N VAL A 310 25.85 34.02 -19.31
CA VAL A 310 26.08 35.41 -19.65
C VAL A 310 27.12 35.94 -18.67
N VAL A 311 28.31 36.23 -19.18
CA VAL A 311 29.41 36.83 -18.42
C VAL A 311 29.22 38.33 -18.40
N TYR A 312 29.20 38.87 -17.21
CA TYR A 312 29.00 40.30 -16.99
C TYR A 312 30.30 41.04 -17.12
N ASP A 313 30.34 42.01 -18.05
CA ASP A 313 31.45 42.94 -18.18
C ASP A 313 31.12 44.25 -17.41
N PRO A 314 31.78 44.51 -16.27
CA PRO A 314 31.56 45.73 -15.50
C PRO A 314 31.95 47.01 -16.25
N GLY A 315 32.79 46.90 -17.29
CA GLY A 315 33.20 48.04 -18.13
C GLY A 315 32.12 48.53 -19.10
N ALA A 316 31.28 47.59 -19.58
CA ALA A 316 30.22 47.87 -20.55
C ALA A 316 29.06 48.76 -19.98
N ILE A 317 28.90 48.81 -18.66
CA ILE A 317 27.83 49.60 -18.01
C ILE A 317 28.19 51.09 -17.94
N ILE A 318 29.50 51.40 -17.91
CA ILE A 318 29.93 52.80 -17.83
C ILE A 318 29.56 53.53 -19.12
N GLU A 319 29.55 52.87 -20.29
CA GLU A 319 29.13 53.48 -21.55
C GLU A 319 27.62 53.63 -21.71
N ALA A 320 26.81 52.75 -21.11
CA ALA A 320 25.35 52.80 -21.22
C ALA A 320 24.70 53.83 -20.29
N HIS A 321 25.40 54.27 -19.22
CA HIS A 321 24.86 55.27 -18.28
C HIS A 321 25.18 56.73 -18.64
N THR A 322 25.98 56.96 -19.68
CA THR A 322 26.41 58.36 -20.03
C THR A 322 25.56 59.02 -21.09
N SER A 323 24.49 58.49 -21.57
CA SER A 323 23.63 59.10 -22.58
C SER A 323 22.15 59.16 -22.23
N VAL A 324 21.80 59.45 -20.98
CA VAL A 324 20.48 60.04 -20.75
C VAL A 324 20.61 61.51 -21.18
N PRO A 325 19.99 61.95 -22.29
CA PRO A 325 20.12 63.35 -22.72
C PRO A 325 19.32 64.18 -21.73
N TYR A 326 20.00 64.64 -20.68
CA TYR A 326 19.45 65.65 -19.73
C TYR A 326 18.84 66.86 -20.44
N ALA A 327 19.29 67.16 -21.67
CA ALA A 327 18.69 68.13 -22.55
C ALA A 327 17.26 67.86 -22.96
N ILE A 328 16.89 66.57 -23.17
CA ILE A 328 15.51 66.17 -23.48
C ILE A 328 14.61 66.22 -22.23
N ILE A 329 15.12 65.82 -21.09
CA ILE A 329 14.35 65.90 -19.81
C ILE A 329 14.18 67.39 -19.45
N GLY A 330 15.21 68.19 -19.55
CA GLY A 330 15.14 69.67 -19.35
C GLY A 330 14.17 70.34 -20.31
N GLY A 331 14.17 69.94 -21.58
CA GLY A 331 13.27 70.50 -22.60
C GLY A 331 11.79 70.15 -22.31
N ILE A 332 11.51 68.92 -21.93
CA ILE A 332 10.12 68.49 -21.56
C ILE A 332 9.66 69.28 -20.33
N LEU A 333 10.52 69.41 -19.30
CA LEU A 333 10.19 70.16 -18.07
C LEU A 333 9.90 71.59 -18.35
N ALA A 334 10.71 72.26 -19.21
CA ALA A 334 10.51 73.63 -19.62
C ALA A 334 9.18 73.85 -20.37
N ILE A 335 8.80 72.93 -21.27
CA ILE A 335 7.50 72.94 -21.97
C ILE A 335 6.35 72.81 -20.99
N LEU A 336 6.44 71.88 -20.04
CA LEU A 336 5.40 71.71 -19.03
C LEU A 336 5.21 72.93 -18.15
N VAL A 337 6.31 73.58 -17.71
CA VAL A 337 6.25 74.80 -16.92
C VAL A 337 5.63 75.93 -17.76
N PHE A 338 6.00 76.03 -19.04
CA PHE A 338 5.44 77.05 -19.94
C PHE A 338 3.92 76.85 -20.13
N LEU A 339 3.47 75.59 -20.32
CA LEU A 339 2.04 75.27 -20.45
C LEU A 339 1.25 75.62 -19.17
N VAL A 340 1.81 75.34 -17.99
CA VAL A 340 1.18 75.72 -16.72
C VAL A 340 1.06 77.26 -16.60
N ILE A 341 2.08 77.99 -16.99
CA ILE A 341 2.06 79.48 -16.99
C ILE A 341 1.00 80.03 -17.98
N CYS A 342 0.88 79.42 -19.18
CA CYS A 342 -0.16 79.77 -20.13
C CYS A 342 -1.57 79.52 -19.58
N VAL A 343 -1.79 78.42 -18.93
CA VAL A 343 -3.08 78.09 -18.31
C VAL A 343 -3.43 79.08 -17.20
N LEU A 344 -2.43 79.46 -16.37
CA LEU A 344 -2.64 80.46 -15.31
C LEU A 344 -2.96 81.82 -15.89
N ILE A 345 -2.31 82.22 -16.97
CA ILE A 345 -2.59 83.54 -17.68
C ILE A 345 -4.02 83.50 -18.24
N ILE A 346 -4.45 82.40 -18.86
CA ILE A 346 -5.80 82.21 -19.38
C ILE A 346 -6.83 82.27 -18.25
N MET A 347 -6.56 81.59 -17.13
CA MET A 347 -7.44 81.62 -15.95
C MET A 347 -7.57 83.08 -15.38
N VAL A 348 -6.47 83.79 -15.25
CA VAL A 348 -6.50 85.19 -14.82
C VAL A 348 -7.28 86.04 -15.83
N TRP A 349 -7.05 85.85 -17.13
CA TRP A 349 -7.74 86.59 -18.17
C TRP A 349 -9.22 86.36 -18.24
N CYS A 350 -9.64 85.05 -18.05
CA CYS A 350 -11.05 84.65 -17.89
C CYS A 350 -11.66 85.23 -16.62
N SER A 351 -10.92 85.29 -15.49
CA SER A 351 -11.39 85.81 -14.23
C SER A 351 -11.59 87.33 -14.27
N VAL A 352 -10.70 88.09 -15.02
CA VAL A 352 -10.84 89.55 -15.23
C VAL A 352 -12.03 89.82 -16.15
N ARG A 353 -12.30 88.97 -17.15
CA ARG A 353 -13.41 89.15 -18.09
C ARG A 353 -14.77 88.84 -17.45
N GLN A 354 -14.84 88.12 -16.37
CA GLN A 354 -16.08 87.82 -15.61
C GLN A 354 -16.48 88.94 -14.61
N LYS A 355 -15.65 89.95 -14.38
CA LYS A 355 -15.96 91.09 -13.46
C LYS A 355 -16.67 92.29 -14.08
N GLY A 356 -17.30 92.12 -15.24
CA GLY A 356 -18.02 93.18 -15.90
C GLY A 356 -19.40 92.80 -16.40
N SER A 357 -20.36 92.56 -15.57
CA SER A 357 -21.80 92.73 -15.82
C SER A 357 -22.61 92.35 -14.60
N TYR A 358 -22.94 93.32 -13.77
CA TYR A 358 -24.09 93.24 -12.87
C TYR A 358 -25.17 94.08 -13.47
N LEU A 359 -26.32 93.47 -13.82
CA LEU A 359 -27.59 94.17 -13.87
C LEU A 359 -28.70 93.20 -13.49
N THR A 360 -29.34 93.60 -12.41
CA THR A 360 -30.56 93.19 -11.75
C THR A 360 -31.64 92.82 -12.68
N HIS A 361 -32.41 91.74 -12.27
CA HIS A 361 -33.89 91.82 -12.17
C HIS A 361 -34.41 90.80 -11.23
N GLU A 362 -35.18 91.27 -10.29
CA GLU A 362 -36.03 90.63 -9.31
C GLU A 362 -37.22 89.87 -10.03
N ALA A 363 -37.69 88.99 -9.28
CA ALA A 363 -39.13 88.70 -8.96
C ALA A 363 -39.74 87.41 -9.47
N SER A 364 -40.25 86.82 -8.49
CA SER A 364 -41.50 86.01 -8.38
C SER A 364 -41.52 84.68 -9.16
N GLY A 365 -41.88 83.66 -8.55
CA GLY A 365 -42.73 83.25 -7.45
C GLY A 365 -43.16 81.86 -7.66
N LEU A 366 -43.36 81.19 -6.55
CA LEU A 366 -44.36 80.18 -6.29
C LEU A 366 -44.27 78.79 -6.94
N ASP A 367 -44.15 77.87 -6.02
CA ASP A 367 -44.96 76.65 -5.82
C ASP A 367 -44.77 75.53 -6.85
N GLU A 368 -44.71 74.35 -6.51
CA GLU A 368 -45.31 73.47 -5.53
C GLU A 368 -44.94 72.02 -5.94
N HIS A 369 -44.78 71.25 -4.91
CA HIS A 369 -45.01 69.79 -4.84
C HIS A 369 -44.46 68.85 -5.93
N GLY A 370 -43.77 67.88 -5.48
CA GLY A 370 -44.28 66.55 -5.09
C GLY A 370 -43.28 65.46 -5.29
N GLU A 371 -43.11 64.83 -4.22
CA GLU A 371 -43.02 63.38 -4.03
C GLU A 371 -42.22 62.54 -5.07
N ALA A 372 -41.16 61.92 -4.50
CA ALA A 372 -41.18 60.55 -3.95
C ALA A 372 -41.06 59.42 -4.96
N ARG A 373 -40.31 58.50 -4.49
CA ARG A 373 -40.23 57.07 -4.76
C ARG A 373 -39.10 56.64 -5.68
N GLU A 374 -38.13 56.07 -4.99
CA GLU A 374 -37.94 54.64 -4.75
C GLU A 374 -37.86 53.79 -6.00
N ALA A 375 -36.82 53.11 -6.14
CA ALA A 375 -36.73 51.64 -6.08
C ALA A 375 -35.51 51.19 -6.84
N PHE A 376 -34.65 50.58 -6.11
CA PHE A 376 -34.40 49.14 -6.05
C PHE A 376 -33.71 48.46 -7.24
N LEU A 377 -32.66 47.81 -6.77
CA LEU A 377 -32.20 46.45 -7.11
C LEU A 377 -31.36 46.35 -8.39
N ASN A 378 -30.28 45.78 -8.40
CA ASN A 378 -29.69 44.50 -7.98
C ASN A 378 -28.34 44.47 -8.63
N GLY A 379 -27.32 44.14 -8.02
CA GLY A 379 -26.93 42.79 -7.56
C GLY A 379 -25.86 42.26 -8.49
N GLY A 380 -24.75 41.96 -7.97
CA GLY A 380 -23.72 41.25 -8.73
C GLY A 380 -22.44 41.10 -7.94
N ASP A 381 -22.46 40.16 -7.03
CA ASP A 381 -21.32 39.54 -6.36
C ASP A 381 -20.25 39.11 -7.35
N SER A 382 -19.02 39.41 -7.06
CA SER A 382 -17.91 38.56 -7.47
C SER A 382 -16.89 38.44 -6.34
N HIS A 383 -16.98 37.32 -5.67
CA HIS A 383 -16.02 36.79 -4.74
C HIS A 383 -14.60 36.75 -5.33
N LYS A 384 -13.71 37.47 -4.70
CA LYS A 384 -12.28 37.17 -4.76
C LYS A 384 -11.89 36.30 -3.59
N ARG A 385 -11.64 35.02 -3.88
CA ARG A 385 -11.02 34.06 -2.99
C ARG A 385 -9.52 34.35 -2.91
N LYS A 386 -9.06 34.71 -1.74
CA LYS A 386 -7.64 34.67 -1.36
C LYS A 386 -7.30 33.22 -1.04
N GLU A 387 -6.32 32.66 -1.70
CA GLU A 387 -5.61 31.49 -1.24
C GLU A 387 -4.35 31.93 -0.51
N GLU A 388 -4.30 31.62 0.76
CA GLU A 388 -3.09 31.70 1.58
C GLU A 388 -2.29 30.43 1.40
N PHE A 389 -1.04 30.57 0.96
CA PHE A 389 -0.04 29.51 1.05
C PHE A 389 0.61 29.57 2.43
N PHE A 390 0.53 28.48 3.15
CA PHE A 390 1.45 28.13 4.22
C PHE A 390 2.34 26.99 3.79
N ILE A 391 3.64 27.22 3.83
CA ILE A 391 4.84 26.36 4.03
C ILE A 391 4.73 24.86 3.67
#